data_cad3c25e5fabe8be0c5f117407f64d46
#
_entry.id   cad3c25e5fabe8be0c5f117407f64d46
#
_cell.length_a   1.000
_cell.length_b   1.000
_cell.length_c   1.000
_cell.angle_alpha   90.00
_cell.angle_beta   90.00
_cell.angle_gamma   90.00
#
_symmetry.space_group_name_H-M   'P 1'
#
loop_
_entity.id
_entity.type
_entity.pdbx_description
1 polymer ?
#
loop_
_entity_poly.entity_id
_entity_poly.type
_entity_poly.pdbx_seq_one_letter_code
_entity_poly.pdbx_strand_id
1 'polypeptide(L)' 'MAEQEWPEPLDEEPDYDQLSKWIVDGICEATDGCRIEPDGICEHGYPSWLLYLELI' A
#
# COMPACT_ATOMS: atom_id res chain seq x y z
N MET A 1 17.64 -11.00 4.99
CA MET A 1 16.34 -10.38 4.90
C MET A 1 16.46 -9.03 4.20
N ALA A 2 15.69 -8.85 3.16
CA ALA A 2 15.77 -7.60 2.43
C ALA A 2 14.91 -6.55 3.12
N GLU A 3 15.50 -5.45 3.43
CA GLU A 3 14.75 -4.33 3.96
C GLU A 3 14.54 -3.35 2.82
N GLN A 4 13.28 -3.02 2.62
CA GLN A 4 12.96 -2.02 1.62
C GLN A 4 12.66 -0.73 2.31
N GLU A 5 13.33 0.31 1.87
CA GLU A 5 13.08 1.62 2.42
C GLU A 5 12.05 2.31 1.54
N TRP A 6 10.88 2.53 2.11
CA TRP A 6 9.82 3.26 1.43
C TRP A 6 9.76 4.67 1.98
N PRO A 7 9.30 5.63 1.16
CA PRO A 7 9.06 6.98 1.69
C PRO A 7 7.98 6.92 2.77
N GLU A 8 8.00 7.88 3.66
CA GLU A 8 7.00 7.94 4.71
C GLU A 8 5.61 8.15 4.12
N PRO A 9 4.59 7.44 4.63
CA PRO A 9 3.24 7.62 4.13
C PRO A 9 2.74 9.04 4.30
N LEU A 10 1.99 9.50 3.31
CA LEU A 10 1.36 10.80 3.36
C LEU A 10 -0.04 10.74 3.95
N ASP A 11 -0.67 9.56 3.90
CA ASP A 11 -2.00 9.34 4.45
C ASP A 11 -1.91 8.55 5.73
N GLU A 12 -3.04 8.52 6.45
CA GLU A 12 -3.12 7.72 7.67
C GLU A 12 -3.21 6.25 7.31
N GLU A 13 -2.64 5.42 8.18
CA GLU A 13 -2.70 3.98 7.98
C GLU A 13 -4.14 3.50 8.04
N PRO A 14 -4.60 2.73 7.04
CA PRO A 14 -5.95 2.20 7.05
C PRO A 14 -6.11 1.11 8.11
N ASP A 15 -7.35 0.87 8.50
CA ASP A 15 -7.60 -0.18 9.46
C ASP A 15 -7.58 -1.55 8.76
N TYR A 16 -7.66 -2.60 9.56
CA TYR A 16 -7.57 -3.96 9.06
C TYR A 16 -8.70 -4.30 8.09
N ASP A 17 -9.90 -3.79 8.36
CA ASP A 17 -11.06 -4.02 7.50
C ASP A 17 -10.83 -3.44 6.11
N GLN A 18 -10.27 -2.26 6.04
CA GLN A 18 -9.98 -1.63 4.76
C GLN A 18 -8.91 -2.41 3.98
N LEU A 19 -7.89 -2.88 4.67
CA LEU A 19 -6.85 -3.67 4.04
C LEU A 19 -7.42 -4.97 3.48
N SER A 20 -8.30 -5.61 4.22
CA SER A 20 -8.96 -6.84 3.77
C SER A 20 -9.80 -6.61 2.52
N LYS A 21 -10.50 -5.49 2.47
CA LYS A 21 -11.30 -5.14 1.29
C LYS A 21 -10.44 -4.98 0.07
N TRP A 22 -9.30 -4.34 0.21
CA TRP A 22 -8.40 -4.15 -0.91
C TRP A 22 -7.89 -5.47 -1.46
N ILE A 23 -7.61 -6.42 -0.58
CA ILE A 23 -7.16 -7.75 -1.00
C ILE A 23 -8.26 -8.44 -1.81
N VAL A 24 -9.50 -8.36 -1.35
CA VAL A 24 -10.62 -8.99 -2.03
C VAL A 24 -10.91 -8.30 -3.36
N ASP A 25 -10.85 -6.98 -3.38
CA ASP A 25 -11.18 -6.22 -4.58
C ASP A 25 -10.07 -6.25 -5.63
N GLY A 26 -8.86 -6.58 -5.23
CA GLY A 26 -7.73 -6.56 -6.16
C GLY A 26 -7.24 -5.17 -6.49
N ILE A 27 -7.58 -4.19 -5.68
CA ILE A 27 -7.16 -2.80 -5.86
C ILE A 27 -6.77 -2.27 -4.47
N CYS A 28 -5.72 -1.47 -4.45
CA CYS A 28 -5.23 -0.91 -3.20
C CYS A 28 -4.93 0.57 -3.41
N GLU A 29 -4.66 1.26 -2.33
CA GLU A 29 -4.17 2.62 -2.42
C GLU A 29 -2.71 2.64 -2.00
N ALA A 30 -1.96 3.52 -2.64
CA ALA A 30 -0.59 3.75 -2.22
C ALA A 30 -0.61 4.58 -0.93
N THR A 31 0.54 4.64 -0.29
CA THR A 31 0.65 5.38 0.97
C THR A 31 0.48 6.88 0.78
N ASP A 32 0.46 7.35 -0.48
CA ASP A 32 0.16 8.74 -0.80
C ASP A 32 -1.28 8.95 -1.28
N GLY A 33 -2.10 7.90 -1.28
CA GLY A 33 -3.49 7.99 -1.68
C GLY A 33 -3.78 7.63 -3.12
N CYS A 34 -2.76 7.35 -3.93
CA CYS A 34 -2.98 6.94 -5.31
C CYS A 34 -3.58 5.54 -5.37
N ARG A 35 -4.49 5.34 -6.30
CA ARG A 35 -5.08 4.01 -6.49
C ARG A 35 -4.18 3.18 -7.39
N ILE A 36 -3.76 2.03 -6.90
CA ILE A 36 -2.84 1.16 -7.61
C ILE A 36 -3.21 -0.29 -7.33
N GLU A 37 -2.49 -1.21 -7.98
CA GLU A 37 -2.67 -2.63 -7.69
C GLU A 37 -2.09 -2.95 -6.32
N PRO A 38 -2.57 -4.03 -5.66
CA PRO A 38 -2.11 -4.37 -4.31
C PRO A 38 -0.61 -4.53 -4.18
N ASP A 39 0.05 -5.00 -5.23
CA ASP A 39 1.50 -5.16 -5.22
C ASP A 39 2.21 -4.08 -6.04
N GLY A 40 1.52 -2.97 -6.30
CA GLY A 40 2.06 -1.93 -7.15
C GLY A 40 2.70 -0.79 -6.39
N ILE A 41 3.33 0.08 -7.16
CA ILE A 41 3.94 1.30 -6.66
C ILE A 41 3.42 2.43 -7.55
N CYS A 42 2.99 3.52 -6.95
CA CYS A 42 2.44 4.60 -7.75
C CYS A 42 3.55 5.37 -8.47
N GLU A 43 3.14 6.21 -9.41
CA GLU A 43 4.11 6.96 -10.20
C GLU A 43 4.95 7.93 -9.38
N HIS A 44 4.51 8.23 -8.17
CA HIS A 44 5.25 9.08 -7.25
C HIS A 44 6.27 8.31 -6.41
N GLY A 45 6.34 6.99 -6.61
CA GLY A 45 7.29 6.17 -5.89
C GLY A 45 6.80 5.63 -4.56
N TYR A 46 5.52 5.79 -4.26
CA TYR A 46 4.95 5.28 -3.01
C TYR A 46 4.36 3.90 -3.23
N PRO A 47 4.64 2.96 -2.33
CA PRO A 47 4.11 1.60 -2.47
C PRO A 47 2.65 1.54 -2.01
N SER A 48 1.98 0.43 -2.36
CA SER A 48 0.66 0.19 -1.80
C SER A 48 0.79 -0.03 -0.30
N TRP A 49 -0.29 0.18 0.42
CA TRP A 49 -0.30 -0.09 1.84
C TRP A 49 0.01 -1.55 2.15
N LEU A 50 -0.42 -2.46 1.27
CA LEU A 50 -0.15 -3.89 1.48
C LEU A 50 1.34 -4.19 1.36
N LEU A 51 2.02 -3.55 0.41
CA LEU A 51 3.47 -3.69 0.28
C LEU A 51 4.19 -3.02 1.46
N TYR A 52 3.75 -1.82 1.80
CA TYR A 52 4.39 -1.07 2.87
C TYR A 52 4.34 -1.82 4.21
N LEU A 53 3.20 -2.45 4.49
CA LEU A 53 3.01 -3.19 5.73
C LEU A 53 3.48 -4.64 5.63
N GLU A 54 4.01 -5.03 4.46
CA GLU A 54 4.53 -6.38 4.20
C GLU A 54 3.46 -7.45 4.40
N LEU A 55 2.24 -7.16 3.93
CA LEU A 55 1.13 -8.10 4.03
C LEU A 55 1.06 -9.04 2.82
N ILE A 56 1.84 -8.75 1.80
CA ILE A 56 1.91 -9.60 0.61
C ILE A 56 3.35 -9.76 0.16
#